data_905f27f1005a8d211469ac9853ad5307
#
_entry.id   905f27f1005a8d211469ac9853ad5307
#
_cell.length_a   1.000
_cell.length_b   1.000
_cell.length_c   1.000
_cell.angle_alpha   90.00
_cell.angle_beta   90.00
_cell.angle_gamma   90.00
#
_symmetry.space_group_name_H-M   'P 1'
#
loop_
_entity.id
_entity.type
_entity.pdbx_description
1 polymer ?
#
loop_
_entity_poly.entity_id
_entity_poly.type
_entity_poly.pdbx_seq_one_letter_code
_entity_poly.pdbx_strand_id
1 'polypeptide(L)'
;MYLGIDFGTSGCRATVINDQKEIIAEVKQPLAPPDHQCGMIQQNASIWLQGLDDLFQQLSTKHDLKQIKRLAIDGTSGTVIICNSQGKPLLPALMYNDSSSFSASQVIKQQCPSSQHITMSLSAGLPKAIQLCEDFPDLDNIKILNQADFLSNRLCGKWGFSDYHNALKLGFDVQNMQWPEWIGKILPEHVLPEVLHPGEVIGQITTEFSLKYSLSEDCLICAGSTDANAAFIATESTQLGDAVTSIGTTLVLKILNDKPVEELSSGVYSHKLGNSWLVGGGSNAGAGILRQFFTDQQITDLSNEIDLNQPTGLNYYPLSRPGERFPYNDPHKEPVLQPRPDSDVEFLQALLEGLSQIEKTGYEKFHQIGALKPGHIKTCGGGAQNPKWTEMRHQLLNIPVKAASQTEASYGSALLALHGLKSYQ
;
A
#
# COMPACT_ATOMS: atom_id res chain seq x y z
N MET A 1 -15.98 19.06 5.40
CA MET A 1 -14.98 18.09 5.87
C MET A 1 -14.80 16.99 4.86
N TYR A 2 -13.76 16.19 5.01
CA TYR A 2 -13.36 15.14 4.08
C TYR A 2 -13.04 13.88 4.87
N LEU A 3 -13.53 12.75 4.40
CA LEU A 3 -13.38 11.46 5.07
C LEU A 3 -12.48 10.55 4.22
N GLY A 4 -11.44 10.01 4.83
CA GLY A 4 -10.66 8.92 4.25
C GLY A 4 -10.85 7.64 5.04
N ILE A 5 -10.94 6.52 4.34
CA ILE A 5 -11.12 5.21 4.96
C ILE A 5 -10.07 4.25 4.39
N ASP A 6 -9.34 3.58 5.27
CA ASP A 6 -8.35 2.55 4.94
C ASP A 6 -8.90 1.16 5.31
N PHE A 7 -8.89 0.24 4.35
CA PHE A 7 -9.23 -1.15 4.56
C PHE A 7 -7.99 -2.04 4.43
N GLY A 8 -7.36 -2.32 5.57
CA GLY A 8 -6.29 -3.31 5.67
C GLY A 8 -6.80 -4.74 5.83
N THR A 9 -5.85 -5.67 6.03
CA THR A 9 -6.16 -7.11 6.18
C THR A 9 -6.85 -7.45 7.50
N SER A 10 -6.42 -6.84 8.60
CA SER A 10 -6.86 -7.16 9.98
C SER A 10 -7.68 -6.07 10.62
N GLY A 11 -7.95 -4.98 9.92
CA GLY A 11 -8.70 -3.86 10.44
C GLY A 11 -8.89 -2.77 9.42
N CYS A 12 -9.86 -1.89 9.69
CA CYS A 12 -10.09 -0.68 8.91
C CYS A 12 -10.04 0.55 9.82
N ARG A 13 -9.76 1.70 9.21
CA ARG A 13 -9.62 2.98 9.89
C ARG A 13 -10.31 4.07 9.10
N ALA A 14 -10.79 5.09 9.82
CA ALA A 14 -11.37 6.27 9.20
C ALA A 14 -10.85 7.53 9.86
N THR A 15 -10.46 8.50 9.03
CA THR A 15 -9.95 9.81 9.44
C THR A 15 -10.79 10.90 8.77
N VAL A 16 -11.33 11.81 9.58
CA VAL A 16 -12.03 13.03 9.12
C VAL A 16 -11.10 14.21 9.26
N ILE A 17 -10.95 15.00 8.19
CA ILE A 17 -10.16 16.23 8.20
C ILE A 17 -11.02 17.44 7.77
N ASN A 18 -10.57 18.64 8.17
CA ASN A 18 -11.13 19.91 7.70
C ASN A 18 -10.38 20.43 6.45
N ASP A 19 -10.78 21.63 5.98
CA ASP A 19 -10.14 22.29 4.83
C ASP A 19 -8.67 22.71 5.11
N GLN A 20 -8.25 22.78 6.38
CA GLN A 20 -6.88 23.05 6.85
C GLN A 20 -6.05 21.78 7.06
N LYS A 21 -6.59 20.61 6.69
CA LYS A 21 -6.00 19.27 6.87
C LYS A 21 -5.86 18.84 8.36
N GLU A 22 -6.51 19.54 9.28
CA GLU A 22 -6.51 19.16 10.68
C GLU A 22 -7.43 17.96 10.90
N ILE A 23 -6.96 17.00 11.71
CA ILE A 23 -7.75 15.82 12.07
C ILE A 23 -8.85 16.23 13.04
N ILE A 24 -10.08 15.97 12.66
CA ILE A 24 -11.28 16.25 13.45
C ILE A 24 -11.74 15.01 14.21
N ALA A 25 -11.66 13.83 13.59
CA ALA A 25 -12.00 12.57 14.21
C ALA A 25 -11.23 11.41 13.58
N GLU A 26 -10.92 10.43 14.42
CA GLU A 26 -10.35 9.15 13.99
C GLU A 26 -11.05 8.00 14.72
N VAL A 27 -11.28 6.93 13.98
CA VAL A 27 -11.80 5.66 14.50
C VAL A 27 -11.11 4.49 13.83
N LYS A 28 -11.13 3.35 14.49
CA LYS A 28 -10.58 2.10 13.96
C LYS A 28 -11.45 0.92 14.37
N GLN A 29 -11.52 -0.07 13.50
CA GLN A 29 -12.28 -1.29 13.70
C GLN A 29 -11.45 -2.51 13.28
N PRO A 30 -11.29 -3.53 14.12
CA PRO A 30 -10.69 -4.78 13.71
C PRO A 30 -11.60 -5.51 12.72
N LEU A 31 -11.00 -6.23 11.77
CA LEU A 31 -11.69 -7.11 10.82
C LEU A 31 -11.36 -8.57 11.13
N ALA A 32 -12.31 -9.45 10.86
CA ALA A 32 -12.03 -10.89 10.90
C ALA A 32 -10.92 -11.24 9.89
N PRO A 33 -9.98 -12.13 10.26
CA PRO A 33 -8.87 -12.49 9.39
C PRO A 33 -9.36 -13.18 8.11
N PRO A 34 -8.57 -13.16 7.02
CA PRO A 34 -8.84 -13.96 5.84
C PRO A 34 -8.87 -15.45 6.14
N ASP A 35 -9.70 -16.18 5.39
CA ASP A 35 -9.76 -17.63 5.42
C ASP A 35 -8.67 -18.24 4.53
N HIS A 36 -8.13 -19.36 4.97
CA HIS A 36 -7.17 -20.17 4.21
C HIS A 36 -7.84 -21.48 3.81
N GLN A 37 -8.34 -21.56 2.57
CA GLN A 37 -9.03 -22.75 2.06
C GLN A 37 -8.45 -23.20 0.70
N CYS A 38 -8.18 -24.49 0.56
CA CYS A 38 -7.69 -25.09 -0.70
C CYS A 38 -6.46 -24.38 -1.30
N GLY A 39 -5.57 -23.85 -0.45
CA GLY A 39 -4.39 -23.10 -0.89
C GLY A 39 -4.65 -21.64 -1.28
N MET A 40 -5.91 -21.19 -1.22
CA MET A 40 -6.31 -19.80 -1.46
C MET A 40 -6.40 -19.02 -0.16
N ILE A 41 -6.10 -17.72 -0.23
CA ILE A 41 -6.29 -16.75 0.86
C ILE A 41 -7.44 -15.84 0.47
N GLN A 42 -8.58 -16.01 1.14
CA GLN A 42 -9.85 -15.39 0.76
C GLN A 42 -10.46 -14.59 1.89
N GLN A 43 -11.29 -13.60 1.54
CA GLN A 43 -12.10 -12.89 2.52
C GLN A 43 -13.49 -12.58 1.94
N ASN A 44 -14.53 -12.81 2.74
CA ASN A 44 -15.88 -12.48 2.33
C ASN A 44 -16.12 -10.97 2.42
N ALA A 45 -16.70 -10.38 1.37
CA ALA A 45 -16.97 -8.95 1.32
C ALA A 45 -17.93 -8.46 2.44
N SER A 46 -18.73 -9.36 3.04
CA SER A 46 -19.57 -9.02 4.21
C SER A 46 -18.76 -8.53 5.40
N ILE A 47 -17.50 -8.99 5.54
CA ILE A 47 -16.58 -8.54 6.60
C ILE A 47 -16.23 -7.05 6.38
N TRP A 48 -16.01 -6.65 5.15
CA TRP A 48 -15.72 -5.25 4.80
C TRP A 48 -16.94 -4.36 5.01
N LEU A 49 -18.12 -4.84 4.59
CA LEU A 49 -19.38 -4.10 4.76
C LEU A 49 -19.70 -3.90 6.25
N GLN A 50 -19.51 -4.92 7.08
CA GLN A 50 -19.67 -4.80 8.52
C GLN A 50 -18.65 -3.81 9.12
N GLY A 51 -17.38 -3.91 8.71
CA GLY A 51 -16.36 -2.96 9.15
C GLY A 51 -16.67 -1.51 8.77
N LEU A 52 -17.23 -1.30 7.57
CA LEU A 52 -17.70 0.02 7.12
C LEU A 52 -18.84 0.55 8.00
N ASP A 53 -19.83 -0.30 8.29
CA ASP A 53 -20.93 0.03 9.18
C ASP A 53 -20.45 0.41 10.58
N ASP A 54 -19.53 -0.37 11.14
CA ASP A 54 -18.97 -0.14 12.48
C ASP A 54 -18.17 1.18 12.52
N LEU A 55 -17.40 1.50 11.47
CA LEU A 55 -16.68 2.78 11.39
C LEU A 55 -17.64 3.97 11.36
N PHE A 56 -18.69 3.93 10.54
CA PHE A 56 -19.67 5.02 10.48
C PHE A 56 -20.45 5.16 11.79
N GLN A 57 -20.79 4.05 12.44
CA GLN A 57 -21.42 4.07 13.76
C GLN A 57 -20.50 4.75 14.80
N GLN A 58 -19.22 4.40 14.85
CA GLN A 58 -18.27 5.04 15.75
C GLN A 58 -18.07 6.53 15.43
N LEU A 59 -17.95 6.90 14.14
CA LEU A 59 -17.81 8.29 13.73
C LEU A 59 -19.00 9.14 14.12
N SER A 60 -20.24 8.61 13.95
CA SER A 60 -21.48 9.33 14.27
C SER A 60 -21.62 9.70 15.75
N THR A 61 -20.94 8.95 16.64
CA THR A 61 -20.90 9.29 18.08
C THR A 61 -19.93 10.43 18.40
N LYS A 62 -18.98 10.70 17.48
CA LYS A 62 -17.91 11.70 17.69
C LYS A 62 -18.17 12.99 16.94
N HIS A 63 -18.93 12.93 15.85
CA HIS A 63 -19.08 14.09 14.98
C HIS A 63 -20.37 14.05 14.15
N ASP A 64 -20.82 15.24 13.70
CA ASP A 64 -21.93 15.38 12.75
C ASP A 64 -21.45 15.06 11.33
N LEU A 65 -21.81 13.88 10.84
CA LEU A 65 -21.38 13.37 9.53
C LEU A 65 -22.01 14.10 8.35
N LYS A 66 -23.09 14.90 8.55
CA LYS A 66 -23.68 15.74 7.49
C LYS A 66 -22.70 16.77 6.91
N GLN A 67 -21.64 17.09 7.64
CA GLN A 67 -20.63 18.02 7.20
C GLN A 67 -19.58 17.42 6.27
N ILE A 68 -19.61 16.10 6.05
CA ILE A 68 -18.69 15.42 5.12
C ILE A 68 -19.12 15.71 3.69
N LYS A 69 -18.26 16.43 2.96
CA LYS A 69 -18.49 16.83 1.57
C LYS A 69 -18.07 15.76 0.58
N ARG A 70 -16.96 15.05 0.90
CA ARG A 70 -16.37 14.00 0.04
C ARG A 70 -15.76 12.91 0.90
N LEU A 71 -15.71 11.70 0.32
CA LEU A 71 -14.95 10.60 0.89
C LEU A 71 -14.19 9.83 -0.18
N ALA A 72 -13.06 9.23 0.21
CA ALA A 72 -12.28 8.28 -0.58
C ALA A 72 -11.89 7.09 0.29
N ILE A 73 -11.77 5.92 -0.34
CA ILE A 73 -11.42 4.65 0.34
C ILE A 73 -10.17 4.09 -0.30
N ASP A 74 -9.20 3.70 0.51
CA ASP A 74 -8.09 2.87 0.08
C ASP A 74 -8.21 1.44 0.60
N GLY A 75 -7.45 0.55 0.00
CA GLY A 75 -7.45 -0.86 0.37
C GLY A 75 -6.18 -1.58 -0.05
N THR A 76 -6.10 -2.86 0.26
CA THR A 76 -4.94 -3.69 -0.04
C THR A 76 -4.75 -3.88 -1.54
N SER A 77 -3.54 -3.54 -2.03
CA SER A 77 -3.21 -3.56 -3.46
C SER A 77 -3.20 -4.97 -4.05
N GLY A 78 -4.13 -5.26 -4.96
CA GLY A 78 -4.25 -6.55 -5.61
C GLY A 78 -5.15 -7.55 -4.87
N THR A 79 -5.98 -7.09 -3.94
CA THR A 79 -7.15 -7.83 -3.46
C THR A 79 -8.26 -7.66 -4.47
N VAL A 80 -8.73 -8.76 -5.05
CA VAL A 80 -9.67 -8.75 -6.19
C VAL A 80 -10.96 -9.48 -5.83
N ILE A 81 -12.08 -8.89 -6.23
CA ILE A 81 -13.42 -9.43 -6.10
C ILE A 81 -14.16 -9.34 -7.44
N ILE A 82 -15.03 -10.30 -7.73
CA ILE A 82 -15.98 -10.21 -8.84
C ILE A 82 -17.39 -10.05 -8.32
N CYS A 83 -18.13 -9.18 -8.99
CA CYS A 83 -19.53 -8.87 -8.68
C CYS A 83 -20.38 -8.99 -9.94
N ASN A 84 -21.69 -9.18 -9.77
CA ASN A 84 -22.62 -8.99 -10.88
C ASN A 84 -22.79 -7.47 -11.17
N SER A 85 -23.51 -7.14 -12.24
CA SER A 85 -23.78 -5.76 -12.66
C SER A 85 -24.54 -4.91 -11.61
N GLN A 86 -25.10 -5.53 -10.58
CA GLN A 86 -25.81 -4.88 -9.46
C GLN A 86 -24.91 -4.80 -8.20
N GLY A 87 -23.63 -5.20 -8.31
CA GLY A 87 -22.68 -5.15 -7.23
C GLY A 87 -22.80 -6.25 -6.18
N LYS A 88 -23.55 -7.32 -6.45
CA LYS A 88 -23.58 -8.48 -5.56
C LYS A 88 -22.30 -9.32 -5.77
N PRO A 89 -21.50 -9.54 -4.73
CA PRO A 89 -20.35 -10.45 -4.80
C PRO A 89 -20.77 -11.85 -5.29
N LEU A 90 -20.02 -12.42 -6.21
CA LEU A 90 -20.25 -13.76 -6.75
C LEU A 90 -19.43 -14.83 -6.03
N LEU A 91 -18.21 -14.46 -5.60
CA LEU A 91 -17.29 -15.29 -4.84
C LEU A 91 -16.64 -14.46 -3.71
N PRO A 92 -16.03 -15.11 -2.70
CA PRO A 92 -15.12 -14.42 -1.80
C PRO A 92 -13.97 -13.77 -2.57
N ALA A 93 -13.49 -12.63 -2.09
CA ALA A 93 -12.35 -11.95 -2.68
C ALA A 93 -11.05 -12.74 -2.49
N LEU A 94 -10.18 -12.77 -3.48
CA LEU A 94 -8.80 -13.25 -3.35
C LEU A 94 -7.93 -12.11 -2.80
N MET A 95 -7.27 -12.37 -1.67
CA MET A 95 -6.50 -11.36 -0.94
C MET A 95 -5.19 -10.99 -1.66
N TYR A 96 -4.64 -9.83 -1.33
CA TYR A 96 -3.41 -9.30 -1.95
C TYR A 96 -2.21 -10.26 -1.90
N ASN A 97 -2.12 -11.08 -0.85
CA ASN A 97 -1.05 -12.05 -0.64
C ASN A 97 -1.39 -13.48 -1.12
N ASP A 98 -2.57 -13.66 -1.73
CA ASP A 98 -2.89 -14.90 -2.43
C ASP A 98 -1.98 -15.07 -3.65
N SER A 99 -1.51 -16.28 -3.88
CA SER A 99 -0.64 -16.66 -5.00
C SER A 99 -1.04 -18.00 -5.62
N SER A 100 -2.32 -18.39 -5.47
CA SER A 100 -2.84 -19.67 -5.93
C SER A 100 -3.12 -19.75 -7.43
N SER A 101 -3.14 -18.60 -8.14
CA SER A 101 -3.59 -18.46 -9.54
C SER A 101 -2.56 -18.93 -10.58
N PHE A 102 -2.05 -20.16 -10.45
CA PHE A 102 -0.99 -20.70 -11.33
C PHE A 102 -1.44 -20.86 -12.78
N SER A 103 -2.63 -21.43 -13.03
CA SER A 103 -3.18 -21.64 -14.38
C SER A 103 -3.33 -20.30 -15.09
N ALA A 104 -3.94 -19.33 -14.44
CA ALA A 104 -4.12 -17.97 -14.95
C ALA A 104 -2.78 -17.30 -15.30
N SER A 105 -1.73 -17.53 -14.52
CA SER A 105 -0.39 -16.98 -14.81
C SER A 105 0.20 -17.49 -16.12
N GLN A 106 -0.13 -18.72 -16.55
CA GLN A 106 0.33 -19.25 -17.84
C GLN A 106 -0.37 -18.56 -19.02
N VAL A 107 -1.65 -18.22 -18.87
CA VAL A 107 -2.40 -17.43 -19.87
C VAL A 107 -1.74 -16.05 -20.03
N ILE A 108 -1.40 -15.38 -18.93
CA ILE A 108 -0.73 -14.07 -18.95
C ILE A 108 0.62 -14.19 -19.67
N LYS A 109 1.44 -15.19 -19.36
CA LYS A 109 2.75 -15.40 -19.99
C LYS A 109 2.67 -15.57 -21.52
N GLN A 110 1.57 -16.11 -22.04
CA GLN A 110 1.38 -16.30 -23.48
C GLN A 110 0.94 -15.02 -24.20
N GLN A 111 0.24 -14.11 -23.51
CA GLN A 111 -0.37 -12.94 -24.12
C GLN A 111 0.38 -11.63 -23.83
N CYS A 112 1.02 -11.53 -22.67
CA CYS A 112 1.72 -10.32 -22.24
C CYS A 112 3.02 -10.13 -23.03
N PRO A 113 3.24 -8.95 -23.64
CA PRO A 113 4.41 -8.70 -24.48
C PRO A 113 5.74 -8.62 -23.70
N SER A 114 5.69 -8.46 -22.36
CA SER A 114 6.86 -8.32 -21.52
C SER A 114 6.87 -9.31 -20.36
N SER A 115 7.94 -10.10 -20.24
CA SER A 115 8.18 -10.95 -19.08
C SER A 115 8.49 -10.16 -17.79
N GLN A 116 8.72 -8.86 -17.92
CA GLN A 116 8.98 -7.92 -16.82
C GLN A 116 7.73 -7.10 -16.45
N HIS A 117 6.53 -7.54 -16.87
CA HIS A 117 5.29 -6.83 -16.51
C HIS A 117 4.85 -7.19 -15.09
N ILE A 118 4.30 -6.21 -14.34
CA ILE A 118 3.89 -6.39 -12.94
C ILE A 118 2.87 -7.53 -12.75
N THR A 119 2.05 -7.82 -13.76
CA THR A 119 1.06 -8.91 -13.74
C THR A 119 1.67 -10.31 -13.80
N MET A 120 2.98 -10.43 -14.03
CA MET A 120 3.69 -11.73 -13.97
C MET A 120 3.79 -12.27 -12.53
N SER A 121 3.63 -11.43 -11.53
CA SER A 121 3.57 -11.87 -10.13
C SER A 121 2.27 -12.61 -9.87
N LEU A 122 2.35 -13.80 -9.26
CA LEU A 122 1.17 -14.57 -8.82
C LEU A 122 0.29 -13.79 -7.83
N SER A 123 0.87 -12.87 -7.08
CA SER A 123 0.14 -12.00 -6.14
C SER A 123 -0.45 -10.75 -6.81
N ALA A 124 -0.27 -10.54 -8.13
CA ALA A 124 -0.90 -9.44 -8.83
C ALA A 124 -2.43 -9.63 -8.95
N GLY A 125 -3.14 -8.58 -9.31
CA GLY A 125 -4.60 -8.63 -9.45
C GLY A 125 -5.07 -9.43 -10.65
N LEU A 126 -4.37 -9.34 -11.80
CA LEU A 126 -4.80 -9.97 -13.05
C LEU A 126 -4.91 -11.52 -12.97
N PRO A 127 -3.91 -12.26 -12.45
CA PRO A 127 -4.06 -13.70 -12.28
C PRO A 127 -5.28 -14.11 -11.47
N LYS A 128 -5.55 -13.37 -10.39
CA LYS A 128 -6.71 -13.59 -9.50
C LYS A 128 -8.03 -13.28 -10.21
N ALA A 129 -8.07 -12.19 -10.98
CA ALA A 129 -9.25 -11.83 -11.78
C ALA A 129 -9.61 -12.92 -12.80
N ILE A 130 -8.60 -13.46 -13.50
CA ILE A 130 -8.78 -14.57 -14.44
C ILE A 130 -9.32 -15.78 -13.68
N GLN A 131 -8.67 -16.21 -12.58
CA GLN A 131 -9.10 -17.38 -11.80
C GLN A 131 -10.53 -17.24 -11.29
N LEU A 132 -10.92 -16.06 -10.78
CA LEU A 132 -12.29 -15.82 -10.29
C LEU A 132 -13.34 -15.87 -11.41
N CYS A 133 -12.94 -15.62 -12.65
CA CYS A 133 -13.82 -15.68 -13.82
C CYS A 133 -13.92 -17.09 -14.44
N GLU A 134 -13.01 -18.03 -14.13
CA GLU A 134 -12.96 -19.38 -14.75
C GLU A 134 -14.25 -20.18 -14.57
N ASP A 135 -14.95 -20.02 -13.44
CA ASP A 135 -16.18 -20.73 -13.14
C ASP A 135 -17.43 -20.13 -13.81
N PHE A 136 -17.28 -19.02 -14.53
CA PHE A 136 -18.39 -18.31 -15.16
C PHE A 136 -18.27 -18.36 -16.69
N PRO A 137 -19.08 -19.19 -17.37
CA PRO A 137 -19.04 -19.31 -18.83
C PRO A 137 -19.54 -18.06 -19.56
N ASP A 138 -20.37 -17.25 -18.89
CA ASP A 138 -20.88 -15.97 -19.37
C ASP A 138 -20.39 -14.85 -18.46
N LEU A 139 -19.61 -13.93 -19.03
CA LEU A 139 -19.03 -12.79 -18.32
C LEU A 139 -19.86 -11.49 -18.49
N ASP A 140 -20.96 -11.50 -19.25
CA ASP A 140 -21.70 -10.27 -19.60
C ASP A 140 -22.19 -9.47 -18.39
N ASN A 141 -22.46 -10.15 -17.29
CA ASN A 141 -22.94 -9.54 -16.07
C ASN A 141 -21.87 -9.43 -14.95
N ILE A 142 -20.60 -9.62 -15.29
CA ILE A 142 -19.50 -9.59 -14.31
C ILE A 142 -18.79 -8.23 -14.33
N LYS A 143 -18.41 -7.77 -13.15
CA LYS A 143 -17.49 -6.66 -12.93
C LYS A 143 -16.33 -7.11 -12.04
N ILE A 144 -15.11 -6.84 -12.49
CA ILE A 144 -13.88 -7.07 -11.74
C ILE A 144 -13.55 -5.79 -10.98
N LEU A 145 -13.38 -5.89 -9.66
CA LEU A 145 -13.10 -4.75 -8.79
C LEU A 145 -11.99 -5.10 -7.79
N ASN A 146 -11.30 -4.09 -7.31
CA ASN A 146 -10.45 -4.24 -6.14
C ASN A 146 -11.25 -3.95 -4.86
N GLN A 147 -10.68 -4.19 -3.70
CA GLN A 147 -11.33 -3.98 -2.39
C GLN A 147 -11.86 -2.54 -2.22
N ALA A 148 -11.01 -1.54 -2.48
CA ALA A 148 -11.39 -0.14 -2.39
C ALA A 148 -12.49 0.24 -3.40
N ASP A 149 -12.39 -0.28 -4.63
CA ASP A 149 -13.36 -0.05 -5.69
C ASP A 149 -14.73 -0.58 -5.31
N PHE A 150 -14.79 -1.83 -4.79
CA PHE A 150 -16.03 -2.46 -4.36
C PHE A 150 -16.76 -1.60 -3.33
N LEU A 151 -16.05 -1.10 -2.32
CA LEU A 151 -16.63 -0.28 -1.26
C LEU A 151 -17.09 1.09 -1.77
N SER A 152 -16.27 1.76 -2.58
CA SER A 152 -16.61 3.06 -3.16
C SER A 152 -17.80 2.97 -4.13
N ASN A 153 -17.79 1.97 -5.02
CA ASN A 153 -18.90 1.72 -5.96
C ASN A 153 -20.19 1.39 -5.23
N ARG A 154 -20.12 0.63 -4.13
CA ARG A 154 -21.26 0.31 -3.27
C ARG A 154 -21.93 1.56 -2.68
N LEU A 155 -21.13 2.51 -2.19
CA LEU A 155 -21.64 3.73 -1.57
C LEU A 155 -22.36 4.66 -2.56
N CYS A 156 -21.90 4.73 -3.80
CA CYS A 156 -22.52 5.58 -4.83
C CYS A 156 -23.50 4.83 -5.76
N GLY A 157 -23.61 3.50 -5.63
CA GLY A 157 -24.50 2.69 -6.45
C GLY A 157 -24.08 2.58 -7.93
N LYS A 158 -22.88 3.05 -8.28
CA LYS A 158 -22.31 2.96 -9.63
C LYS A 158 -21.25 1.89 -9.65
N TRP A 159 -21.38 0.90 -10.54
CA TRP A 159 -20.51 -0.26 -10.59
C TRP A 159 -19.60 -0.25 -11.81
N GLY A 160 -18.37 -0.72 -11.61
CA GLY A 160 -17.36 -0.83 -12.66
C GLY A 160 -16.42 0.38 -12.72
N PHE A 161 -16.18 1.07 -11.62
CA PHE A 161 -15.18 2.13 -11.52
C PHE A 161 -14.01 1.71 -10.62
N SER A 162 -12.80 2.10 -11.00
CA SER A 162 -11.56 1.91 -10.24
C SER A 162 -10.68 3.15 -10.35
N ASP A 163 -9.56 3.15 -9.66
CA ASP A 163 -8.49 4.12 -9.83
C ASP A 163 -7.24 3.47 -10.43
N TYR A 164 -6.34 4.29 -10.99
CA TYR A 164 -5.16 3.74 -11.66
C TYR A 164 -4.11 3.13 -10.70
N HIS A 165 -4.15 3.39 -9.38
CA HIS A 165 -3.30 2.70 -8.42
C HIS A 165 -3.75 1.25 -8.24
N ASN A 166 -5.05 1.02 -8.13
CA ASN A 166 -5.64 -0.30 -8.00
C ASN A 166 -5.60 -1.07 -9.33
N ALA A 167 -5.91 -0.41 -10.45
CA ALA A 167 -5.94 -1.03 -11.77
C ALA A 167 -4.55 -1.45 -12.30
N LEU A 168 -3.45 -0.88 -11.79
CA LEU A 168 -2.08 -1.21 -12.19
C LEU A 168 -1.80 -2.71 -12.15
N LYS A 169 -2.17 -3.39 -11.06
CA LYS A 169 -1.93 -4.84 -10.91
C LYS A 169 -2.95 -5.72 -11.66
N LEU A 170 -4.00 -5.11 -12.23
CA LEU A 170 -4.89 -5.75 -13.20
C LEU A 170 -4.33 -5.64 -14.64
N GLY A 171 -3.25 -4.88 -14.83
CA GLY A 171 -2.58 -4.71 -16.12
C GLY A 171 -2.94 -3.43 -16.87
N PHE A 172 -3.60 -2.48 -16.22
CA PHE A 172 -3.89 -1.16 -16.81
C PHE A 172 -2.60 -0.40 -17.10
N ASP A 173 -2.49 0.18 -18.29
CA ASP A 173 -1.38 1.05 -18.68
C ASP A 173 -1.60 2.44 -18.09
N VAL A 174 -1.00 2.67 -16.93
CA VAL A 174 -1.13 3.94 -16.19
C VAL A 174 -0.42 5.11 -16.88
N GLN A 175 0.51 4.84 -17.81
CA GLN A 175 1.22 5.88 -18.57
C GLN A 175 0.32 6.44 -19.66
N ASN A 176 -0.33 5.57 -20.42
CA ASN A 176 -1.20 5.94 -21.54
C ASN A 176 -2.68 6.03 -21.12
N MET A 177 -3.01 5.72 -19.86
CA MET A 177 -4.37 5.73 -19.31
C MET A 177 -5.36 4.91 -20.13
N GLN A 178 -4.99 3.65 -20.44
CA GLN A 178 -5.82 2.73 -21.23
C GLN A 178 -5.58 1.28 -20.87
N TRP A 179 -6.54 0.42 -21.19
CA TRP A 179 -6.33 -1.03 -21.16
C TRP A 179 -5.53 -1.46 -22.38
N PRO A 180 -4.39 -2.17 -22.21
CA PRO A 180 -3.63 -2.69 -23.34
C PRO A 180 -4.42 -3.75 -24.13
N GLU A 181 -4.25 -3.80 -25.46
CA GLU A 181 -4.95 -4.76 -26.34
C GLU A 181 -4.77 -6.22 -25.91
N TRP A 182 -3.61 -6.58 -25.34
CA TRP A 182 -3.36 -7.94 -24.91
C TRP A 182 -4.24 -8.36 -23.72
N ILE A 183 -4.67 -7.42 -22.88
CA ILE A 183 -5.66 -7.67 -21.81
C ILE A 183 -7.00 -8.06 -22.42
N GLY A 184 -7.46 -7.36 -23.46
CA GLY A 184 -8.69 -7.66 -24.18
C GLY A 184 -8.73 -9.06 -24.83
N LYS A 185 -7.56 -9.70 -25.05
CA LYS A 185 -7.45 -11.08 -25.50
C LYS A 185 -7.67 -12.11 -24.37
N ILE A 186 -7.60 -11.68 -23.11
CA ILE A 186 -7.75 -12.53 -21.92
C ILE A 186 -9.12 -12.31 -21.29
N LEU A 187 -9.50 -11.05 -21.09
CA LEU A 187 -10.74 -10.66 -20.42
C LEU A 187 -11.49 -9.65 -21.31
N PRO A 188 -12.79 -9.81 -21.52
CA PRO A 188 -13.60 -8.86 -22.27
C PRO A 188 -13.55 -7.46 -21.62
N GLU A 189 -13.51 -6.41 -22.43
CA GLU A 189 -13.38 -5.03 -21.94
C GLU A 189 -14.51 -4.64 -20.96
N HIS A 190 -15.72 -5.12 -21.18
CA HIS A 190 -16.89 -4.77 -20.35
C HIS A 190 -16.83 -5.32 -18.92
N VAL A 191 -15.96 -6.30 -18.61
CA VAL A 191 -15.76 -6.78 -17.23
C VAL A 191 -14.73 -5.94 -16.48
N LEU A 192 -13.86 -5.22 -17.21
CA LEU A 192 -12.83 -4.37 -16.65
C LEU A 192 -13.43 -3.03 -16.20
N PRO A 193 -12.90 -2.43 -15.12
CA PRO A 193 -13.40 -1.15 -14.65
C PRO A 193 -13.00 0.02 -15.57
N GLU A 194 -13.83 1.04 -15.61
CA GLU A 194 -13.43 2.38 -16.03
C GLU A 194 -12.46 2.94 -14.99
N VAL A 195 -11.30 3.42 -15.45
CA VAL A 195 -10.20 3.81 -14.56
C VAL A 195 -10.10 5.32 -14.47
N LEU A 196 -10.26 5.83 -13.26
CA LEU A 196 -10.22 7.25 -12.92
C LEU A 196 -8.88 7.63 -12.27
N HIS A 197 -8.65 8.93 -12.12
CA HIS A 197 -7.58 9.42 -11.27
C HIS A 197 -7.96 9.30 -9.79
N PRO A 198 -7.04 8.90 -8.89
CA PRO A 198 -7.30 8.93 -7.44
C PRO A 198 -7.80 10.30 -6.98
N GLY A 199 -8.90 10.31 -6.23
CA GLY A 199 -9.59 11.52 -5.79
C GLY A 199 -10.58 12.12 -6.80
N GLU A 200 -10.71 11.56 -8.01
CA GLU A 200 -11.74 11.94 -8.97
C GLU A 200 -13.12 11.44 -8.53
N VAL A 201 -14.17 12.19 -8.81
CA VAL A 201 -15.53 11.86 -8.35
C VAL A 201 -16.15 10.76 -9.19
N ILE A 202 -16.51 9.65 -8.55
CA ILE A 202 -17.30 8.55 -9.15
C ILE A 202 -18.78 8.96 -9.21
N GLY A 203 -19.31 9.48 -8.11
CA GLY A 203 -20.71 9.84 -7.99
C GLY A 203 -21.08 10.43 -6.63
N GLN A 204 -22.36 10.68 -6.42
CA GLN A 204 -22.91 11.02 -5.13
C GLN A 204 -23.23 9.76 -4.34
N ILE A 205 -23.23 9.86 -3.03
CA ILE A 205 -23.72 8.80 -2.14
C ILE A 205 -25.19 8.48 -2.47
N THR A 206 -25.58 7.21 -2.39
CA THR A 206 -26.99 6.86 -2.56
C THR A 206 -27.84 7.34 -1.39
N THR A 207 -29.12 7.59 -1.62
CA THR A 207 -30.07 7.95 -0.55
C THR A 207 -30.10 6.90 0.57
N GLU A 208 -29.99 5.61 0.23
CA GLU A 208 -29.90 4.51 1.22
C GLU A 208 -28.76 4.75 2.21
N PHE A 209 -27.54 4.99 1.73
CA PHE A 209 -26.37 5.16 2.59
C PHE A 209 -26.30 6.55 3.23
N SER A 210 -26.82 7.59 2.55
CA SER A 210 -26.98 8.91 3.16
C SER A 210 -27.84 8.83 4.43
N LEU A 211 -29.01 8.19 4.33
CA LEU A 211 -29.90 7.98 5.48
C LEU A 211 -29.30 7.06 6.54
N LYS A 212 -28.70 5.92 6.10
CA LYS A 212 -28.11 4.93 7.00
C LYS A 212 -26.99 5.50 7.86
N TYR A 213 -26.12 6.34 7.28
CA TYR A 213 -24.93 6.87 7.96
C TYR A 213 -25.08 8.33 8.38
N SER A 214 -26.23 8.93 8.17
CA SER A 214 -26.48 10.35 8.46
C SER A 214 -25.51 11.31 7.74
N LEU A 215 -25.13 10.95 6.51
CA LEU A 215 -24.33 11.79 5.61
C LEU A 215 -25.25 12.76 4.83
N SER A 216 -24.69 13.84 4.30
CA SER A 216 -25.43 14.67 3.32
C SER A 216 -25.67 13.87 2.03
N GLU A 217 -26.85 14.03 1.41
CA GLU A 217 -27.13 13.48 0.08
C GLU A 217 -26.18 14.05 -1.00
N ASP A 218 -25.61 15.23 -0.75
CA ASP A 218 -24.61 15.86 -1.62
C ASP A 218 -23.18 15.34 -1.41
N CYS A 219 -22.98 14.36 -0.50
CA CYS A 219 -21.67 13.79 -0.27
C CYS A 219 -21.16 13.05 -1.52
N LEU A 220 -19.97 13.43 -2.00
CA LEU A 220 -19.35 12.86 -3.18
C LEU A 220 -18.44 11.68 -2.80
N ILE A 221 -18.55 10.59 -3.55
CA ILE A 221 -17.68 9.42 -3.46
C ILE A 221 -16.60 9.56 -4.52
N CYS A 222 -15.34 9.54 -4.07
CA CYS A 222 -14.19 9.68 -4.94
C CYS A 222 -13.51 8.32 -5.19
N ALA A 223 -12.88 8.18 -6.35
CA ALA A 223 -11.97 7.11 -6.66
C ALA A 223 -10.83 7.09 -5.62
N GLY A 224 -10.48 5.92 -5.16
CA GLY A 224 -9.59 5.73 -4.03
C GLY A 224 -8.12 5.58 -4.40
N SER A 225 -7.46 4.69 -3.68
CA SER A 225 -6.06 4.36 -3.85
C SER A 225 -5.76 2.97 -3.30
N THR A 226 -4.48 2.58 -3.33
CA THR A 226 -3.99 1.48 -2.50
C THR A 226 -3.46 2.01 -1.17
N ASP A 227 -3.55 1.19 -0.12
CA ASP A 227 -3.05 1.45 1.24
C ASP A 227 -1.62 2.05 1.26
N ALA A 228 -0.71 1.44 0.51
CA ALA A 228 0.67 1.85 0.45
C ALA A 228 0.89 3.22 -0.24
N ASN A 229 0.04 3.59 -1.21
CA ASN A 229 0.10 4.90 -1.86
C ASN A 229 -0.59 5.96 -1.00
N ALA A 230 -1.73 5.62 -0.39
CA ALA A 230 -2.40 6.49 0.57
C ALA A 230 -1.50 6.81 1.77
N ALA A 231 -0.76 5.83 2.32
CA ALA A 231 0.22 6.06 3.37
C ALA A 231 1.38 6.98 2.91
N PHE A 232 1.81 6.92 1.64
CA PHE A 232 2.78 7.89 1.11
C PHE A 232 2.18 9.30 1.02
N ILE A 233 0.96 9.42 0.49
CA ILE A 233 0.24 10.69 0.38
C ILE A 233 0.07 11.32 1.77
N ALA A 234 -0.21 10.52 2.81
CA ALA A 234 -0.34 10.96 4.19
C ALA A 234 0.92 11.68 4.72
N THR A 235 2.09 11.34 4.22
CA THR A 235 3.35 12.01 4.62
C THR A 235 3.49 13.42 4.07
N GLU A 236 2.64 13.82 3.13
CA GLU A 236 2.74 15.09 2.40
C GLU A 236 4.14 15.32 1.78
N SER A 237 4.73 14.25 1.25
CA SER A 237 5.97 14.29 0.46
C SER A 237 5.61 14.59 -0.98
N THR A 238 5.86 15.82 -1.45
CA THR A 238 5.33 16.35 -2.72
C THR A 238 6.40 16.87 -3.67
N GLN A 239 7.65 16.98 -3.21
CA GLN A 239 8.76 17.46 -4.03
C GLN A 239 9.49 16.28 -4.69
N LEU A 240 9.94 16.44 -5.93
CA LEU A 240 10.79 15.45 -6.58
C LEU A 240 12.04 15.18 -5.73
N GLY A 241 12.36 13.91 -5.52
CA GLY A 241 13.42 13.49 -4.60
C GLY A 241 12.98 13.35 -3.13
N ASP A 242 11.73 13.68 -2.78
CA ASP A 242 11.18 13.32 -1.46
C ASP A 242 11.13 11.81 -1.32
N ALA A 243 11.68 11.29 -0.24
CA ALA A 243 11.73 9.87 0.02
C ALA A 243 11.00 9.51 1.33
N VAL A 244 10.45 8.32 1.34
CA VAL A 244 9.79 7.74 2.51
C VAL A 244 10.33 6.34 2.74
N THR A 245 10.85 6.09 3.95
CA THR A 245 11.20 4.75 4.43
C THR A 245 10.17 4.30 5.45
N SER A 246 9.42 3.25 5.13
CA SER A 246 8.56 2.58 6.09
C SER A 246 9.33 1.47 6.79
N ILE A 247 9.50 1.59 8.11
CA ILE A 247 10.22 0.64 8.96
C ILE A 247 9.22 -0.10 9.84
N GLY A 248 8.70 -1.19 9.30
CA GLY A 248 7.85 -2.15 10.00
C GLY A 248 8.60 -3.47 10.24
N THR A 249 7.87 -4.59 10.19
CA THR A 249 8.48 -5.92 10.16
C THR A 249 9.49 -6.04 9.02
N THR A 250 9.22 -5.35 7.90
CA THR A 250 10.07 -5.22 6.72
C THR A 250 10.37 -3.76 6.44
N LEU A 251 11.37 -3.48 5.58
CA LEU A 251 11.67 -2.14 5.06
C LEU A 251 10.99 -1.95 3.70
N VAL A 252 10.31 -0.83 3.53
CA VAL A 252 9.81 -0.40 2.22
C VAL A 252 10.31 1.00 1.94
N LEU A 253 11.02 1.15 0.84
CA LEU A 253 11.58 2.42 0.37
C LEU A 253 10.73 2.95 -0.78
N LYS A 254 10.45 4.23 -0.75
CA LYS A 254 9.77 4.95 -1.82
C LYS A 254 10.44 6.29 -2.07
N ILE A 255 10.46 6.72 -3.34
CA ILE A 255 10.98 8.04 -3.72
C ILE A 255 10.12 8.63 -4.83
N LEU A 256 9.80 9.92 -4.70
CA LEU A 256 9.07 10.67 -5.73
C LEU A 256 10.01 11.04 -6.87
N ASN A 257 9.64 10.66 -8.09
CA ASN A 257 10.46 10.76 -9.29
C ASN A 257 9.71 11.44 -10.45
N ASP A 258 10.43 11.97 -11.42
CA ASP A 258 9.87 12.64 -12.60
C ASP A 258 9.45 11.66 -13.70
N LYS A 259 9.94 10.44 -13.68
CA LYS A 259 9.66 9.38 -14.67
C LYS A 259 9.53 8.02 -14.00
N PRO A 260 8.86 7.04 -14.63
CA PRO A 260 8.82 5.69 -14.09
C PRO A 260 10.20 5.04 -14.12
N VAL A 261 10.49 4.23 -13.11
CA VAL A 261 11.69 3.41 -13.01
C VAL A 261 11.25 2.00 -12.61
N GLU A 262 11.61 1.02 -13.42
CA GLU A 262 11.20 -0.36 -13.23
C GLU A 262 12.39 -1.30 -13.42
N GLU A 263 12.56 -2.21 -12.48
CA GLU A 263 13.47 -3.34 -12.55
C GLU A 263 12.88 -4.48 -11.72
N LEU A 264 11.95 -5.23 -12.31
CA LEU A 264 11.25 -6.31 -11.59
C LEU A 264 12.17 -7.43 -11.12
N SER A 265 13.32 -7.61 -11.79
CA SER A 265 14.37 -8.54 -11.32
C SER A 265 14.89 -8.20 -9.93
N SER A 266 14.81 -6.96 -9.49
CA SER A 266 15.11 -6.50 -8.13
C SER A 266 13.87 -6.07 -7.33
N GLY A 267 12.67 -6.33 -7.85
CA GLY A 267 11.41 -5.99 -7.18
C GLY A 267 11.07 -4.50 -7.18
N VAL A 268 11.69 -3.71 -8.07
CA VAL A 268 11.42 -2.27 -8.21
C VAL A 268 10.38 -2.02 -9.27
N TYR A 269 9.35 -1.27 -8.92
CA TYR A 269 8.34 -0.77 -9.86
C TYR A 269 7.78 0.58 -9.40
N SER A 270 7.13 1.28 -10.32
CA SER A 270 6.62 2.63 -10.11
C SER A 270 5.10 2.68 -10.11
N HIS A 271 4.56 3.47 -9.20
CA HIS A 271 3.17 3.91 -9.25
C HIS A 271 3.11 5.33 -9.82
N LYS A 272 2.15 5.60 -10.69
CA LYS A 272 1.87 6.97 -11.12
C LYS A 272 1.27 7.77 -9.95
N LEU A 273 1.69 9.01 -9.76
CA LEU A 273 1.19 9.88 -8.70
C LEU A 273 1.03 11.31 -9.26
N GLY A 274 -0.15 11.60 -9.82
CA GLY A 274 -0.37 12.83 -10.59
C GLY A 274 0.50 12.86 -11.86
N ASN A 275 1.34 13.89 -12.01
CA ASN A 275 2.33 14.00 -13.08
C ASN A 275 3.69 13.38 -12.70
N SER A 276 3.83 12.93 -11.46
CA SER A 276 5.04 12.32 -10.91
C SER A 276 4.91 10.80 -10.82
N TRP A 277 5.98 10.13 -10.39
CA TRP A 277 6.05 8.70 -10.21
C TRP A 277 6.62 8.35 -8.85
N LEU A 278 6.02 7.39 -8.20
CA LEU A 278 6.47 6.86 -6.92
C LEU A 278 7.20 5.55 -7.14
N VAL A 279 8.53 5.61 -7.21
CA VAL A 279 9.40 4.44 -7.32
C VAL A 279 9.47 3.74 -5.98
N GLY A 280 9.27 2.43 -5.94
CA GLY A 280 9.25 1.66 -4.70
C GLY A 280 9.97 0.32 -4.79
N GLY A 281 10.52 -0.10 -3.65
CA GLY A 281 11.12 -1.41 -3.43
C GLY A 281 11.00 -1.85 -1.98
N GLY A 282 10.80 -3.14 -1.76
CA GLY A 282 10.58 -3.69 -0.42
C GLY A 282 11.56 -4.82 -0.08
N SER A 283 12.38 -4.61 0.95
CA SER A 283 13.28 -5.61 1.53
C SER A 283 12.53 -6.52 2.50
N ASN A 284 12.99 -7.76 2.63
CA ASN A 284 12.55 -8.68 3.68
C ASN A 284 13.19 -8.39 5.05
N ALA A 285 14.29 -7.62 5.07
CA ALA A 285 14.85 -7.08 6.29
C ALA A 285 13.95 -5.97 6.86
N GLY A 286 14.00 -5.75 8.16
CA GLY A 286 13.26 -4.69 8.84
C GLY A 286 13.30 -4.83 10.34
N ALA A 287 12.56 -3.98 11.06
CA ALA A 287 12.55 -3.99 12.53
C ALA A 287 12.00 -5.28 13.15
N GLY A 288 11.37 -6.15 12.36
CA GLY A 288 10.87 -7.45 12.86
C GLY A 288 11.95 -8.36 13.44
N ILE A 289 13.19 -8.28 12.92
CA ILE A 289 14.32 -9.07 13.47
C ILE A 289 14.66 -8.68 14.89
N LEU A 290 14.52 -7.40 15.26
CA LEU A 290 14.87 -6.93 16.60
C LEU A 290 14.08 -7.64 17.69
N ARG A 291 12.80 -7.93 17.42
CA ARG A 291 11.90 -8.62 18.37
C ARG A 291 12.18 -10.11 18.54
N GLN A 292 13.09 -10.68 17.75
CA GLN A 292 13.60 -12.04 17.99
C GLN A 292 14.60 -12.08 19.15
N PHE A 293 15.20 -10.92 19.49
CA PHE A 293 16.27 -10.81 20.49
C PHE A 293 15.88 -9.94 21.67
N PHE A 294 15.02 -8.94 21.46
CA PHE A 294 14.71 -7.92 22.45
C PHE A 294 13.21 -7.61 22.52
N THR A 295 12.73 -7.27 23.70
CA THR A 295 11.42 -6.65 23.88
C THR A 295 11.46 -5.19 23.42
N ASP A 296 10.29 -4.58 23.16
CA ASP A 296 10.22 -3.17 22.74
C ASP A 296 10.84 -2.21 23.79
N GLN A 297 10.71 -2.54 25.09
CA GLN A 297 11.35 -1.79 26.19
C GLN A 297 12.88 -1.90 26.13
N GLN A 298 13.40 -3.13 25.96
CA GLN A 298 14.86 -3.34 25.84
C GLN A 298 15.43 -2.60 24.61
N ILE A 299 14.72 -2.62 23.45
CA ILE A 299 15.14 -1.85 22.28
C ILE A 299 15.26 -0.38 22.62
N THR A 300 14.29 0.17 23.35
CA THR A 300 14.31 1.59 23.77
C THR A 300 15.47 1.90 24.70
N ASP A 301 15.64 1.10 25.75
CA ASP A 301 16.66 1.31 26.79
C ASP A 301 18.07 1.19 26.20
N LEU A 302 18.36 0.08 25.51
CA LEU A 302 19.65 -0.18 24.87
C LEU A 302 19.98 0.86 23.79
N SER A 303 18.98 1.33 23.02
CA SER A 303 19.21 2.37 22.01
C SER A 303 19.73 3.67 22.63
N ASN A 304 19.29 4.03 23.83
CA ASN A 304 19.76 5.24 24.51
C ASN A 304 21.23 5.17 24.91
N GLU A 305 21.78 3.95 25.09
CA GLU A 305 23.17 3.71 25.45
C GLU A 305 24.12 3.69 24.24
N ILE A 306 23.61 3.61 23.01
CA ILE A 306 24.43 3.58 21.80
C ILE A 306 25.23 4.88 21.63
N ASP A 307 26.54 4.76 21.41
CA ASP A 307 27.42 5.86 20.99
C ASP A 307 27.59 5.84 19.47
N LEU A 308 26.94 6.76 18.80
CA LEU A 308 26.99 6.86 17.33
C LEU A 308 28.37 7.24 16.77
N ASN A 309 29.31 7.73 17.62
CA ASN A 309 30.67 8.03 17.20
C ASN A 309 31.57 6.78 17.17
N GLN A 310 31.08 5.65 17.66
CA GLN A 310 31.80 4.39 17.73
C GLN A 310 31.02 3.31 16.95
N PRO A 311 31.13 3.27 15.62
CA PRO A 311 30.48 2.23 14.84
C PRO A 311 31.04 0.84 15.24
N THR A 312 30.18 -0.18 15.22
CA THR A 312 30.57 -1.53 15.65
C THR A 312 31.58 -2.19 14.73
N GLY A 313 31.64 -1.78 13.46
CA GLY A 313 32.44 -2.44 12.42
C GLY A 313 31.91 -3.82 12.01
N LEU A 314 30.77 -4.26 12.55
CA LEU A 314 30.11 -5.51 12.21
C LEU A 314 29.26 -5.33 10.95
N ASN A 315 29.53 -6.16 9.94
CA ASN A 315 28.83 -6.09 8.65
C ASN A 315 27.60 -7.02 8.65
N TYR A 316 26.58 -6.69 9.45
CA TYR A 316 25.37 -7.50 9.53
C TYR A 316 24.43 -7.30 8.33
N TYR A 317 23.78 -8.39 7.95
CA TYR A 317 22.61 -8.38 7.07
C TYR A 317 21.42 -9.02 7.80
N PRO A 318 20.66 -8.24 8.58
CA PRO A 318 19.71 -8.76 9.55
C PRO A 318 18.38 -9.14 8.91
N LEU A 319 18.32 -10.34 8.33
CA LEU A 319 17.09 -10.98 7.88
C LEU A 319 16.50 -11.86 8.98
N SER A 320 15.16 -11.87 9.08
CA SER A 320 14.44 -12.76 10.00
C SER A 320 14.43 -14.23 9.56
N ARG A 321 14.65 -14.47 8.27
CA ARG A 321 14.75 -15.78 7.60
C ARG A 321 15.50 -15.61 6.28
N PRO A 322 16.01 -16.69 5.68
CA PRO A 322 16.64 -16.62 4.35
C PRO A 322 15.73 -16.04 3.27
N GLY A 323 16.33 -15.37 2.32
CA GLY A 323 15.70 -14.77 1.15
C GLY A 323 15.51 -13.26 1.25
N GLU A 324 15.94 -12.55 0.18
CA GLU A 324 15.81 -11.11 0.05
C GLU A 324 15.18 -10.75 -1.30
N ARG A 325 14.25 -9.78 -1.29
CA ARG A 325 13.58 -9.28 -2.50
C ARG A 325 14.26 -8.06 -3.09
N PHE A 326 14.72 -7.16 -2.22
CA PHE A 326 15.30 -5.87 -2.56
C PHE A 326 16.32 -5.48 -1.47
N PRO A 327 17.49 -4.94 -1.82
CA PRO A 327 17.90 -4.46 -3.15
C PRO A 327 18.54 -5.52 -4.07
N TYR A 328 18.65 -6.77 -3.65
CA TYR A 328 19.43 -7.79 -4.39
C TYR A 328 18.59 -8.86 -5.09
N ASN A 329 17.35 -9.08 -4.68
CA ASN A 329 16.47 -10.18 -5.12
C ASN A 329 17.19 -11.55 -5.14
N ASP A 330 17.66 -11.95 -3.99
CA ASP A 330 18.35 -13.23 -3.76
C ASP A 330 17.49 -14.11 -2.85
N PRO A 331 16.79 -15.14 -3.39
CA PRO A 331 15.93 -16.02 -2.59
C PRO A 331 16.73 -16.90 -1.60
N HIS A 332 18.05 -16.98 -1.75
CA HIS A 332 18.96 -17.76 -0.91
C HIS A 332 19.84 -16.89 0.00
N LYS A 333 19.60 -15.58 0.05
CA LYS A 333 20.34 -14.66 0.91
C LYS A 333 20.22 -15.08 2.37
N GLU A 334 21.31 -15.52 2.97
CA GLU A 334 21.34 -15.89 4.38
C GLU A 334 21.44 -14.67 5.31
N PRO A 335 20.82 -14.72 6.51
CA PRO A 335 21.08 -13.73 7.56
C PRO A 335 22.56 -13.73 7.96
N VAL A 336 23.14 -12.54 8.15
CA VAL A 336 24.48 -12.38 8.71
C VAL A 336 24.37 -11.63 10.03
N LEU A 337 24.52 -12.37 11.15
CA LEU A 337 24.35 -11.88 12.53
C LEU A 337 25.55 -12.31 13.43
N GLN A 338 26.68 -12.63 12.81
CA GLN A 338 27.87 -13.11 13.50
C GLN A 338 29.10 -12.28 13.09
N PRO A 339 30.11 -12.15 13.96
CA PRO A 339 30.12 -12.62 15.35
C PRO A 339 29.14 -11.83 16.24
N ARG A 340 28.46 -12.49 17.20
CA ARG A 340 27.64 -11.79 18.18
C ARG A 340 28.56 -11.23 19.28
N PRO A 341 28.54 -9.91 19.56
CA PRO A 341 29.28 -9.31 20.67
C PRO A 341 28.66 -9.71 22.01
N ASP A 342 29.45 -9.63 23.08
CA ASP A 342 28.99 -9.92 24.45
C ASP A 342 28.02 -8.83 24.98
N SER A 343 28.16 -7.61 24.51
CA SER A 343 27.30 -6.47 24.86
C SER A 343 26.03 -6.48 24.03
N ASP A 344 24.86 -6.48 24.70
CA ASP A 344 23.57 -6.34 24.05
C ASP A 344 23.39 -4.96 23.41
N VAL A 345 24.01 -3.91 23.94
CA VAL A 345 24.03 -2.56 23.31
C VAL A 345 24.74 -2.62 21.97
N GLU A 346 25.93 -3.22 21.93
CA GLU A 346 26.72 -3.37 20.70
C GLU A 346 25.99 -4.28 19.69
N PHE A 347 25.36 -5.35 20.16
CA PHE A 347 24.58 -6.24 19.29
C PHE A 347 23.37 -5.52 18.67
N LEU A 348 22.60 -4.78 19.46
CA LEU A 348 21.50 -3.96 18.95
C LEU A 348 22.02 -2.90 17.95
N GLN A 349 23.12 -2.22 18.30
CA GLN A 349 23.73 -1.23 17.40
C GLN A 349 24.09 -1.85 16.04
N ALA A 350 24.72 -3.01 16.03
CA ALA A 350 25.10 -3.73 14.81
C ALA A 350 23.87 -4.12 13.96
N LEU A 351 22.78 -4.52 14.59
CA LEU A 351 21.50 -4.79 13.90
C LEU A 351 20.95 -3.52 13.24
N LEU A 352 20.93 -2.39 13.97
CA LEU A 352 20.44 -1.10 13.46
C LEU A 352 21.36 -0.55 12.35
N GLU A 353 22.67 -0.67 12.47
CA GLU A 353 23.65 -0.32 11.43
C GLU A 353 23.41 -1.14 10.16
N GLY A 354 23.23 -2.46 10.29
CA GLY A 354 22.97 -3.36 9.17
C GLY A 354 21.66 -3.01 8.44
N LEU A 355 20.58 -2.75 9.17
CA LEU A 355 19.31 -2.29 8.59
C LEU A 355 19.44 -0.94 7.89
N SER A 356 20.20 -0.01 8.47
CA SER A 356 20.47 1.30 7.88
C SER A 356 21.33 1.18 6.61
N GLN A 357 22.26 0.22 6.57
CA GLN A 357 23.06 -0.06 5.39
C GLN A 357 22.22 -0.66 4.25
N ILE A 358 21.24 -1.51 4.57
CA ILE A 358 20.27 -2.03 3.58
C ILE A 358 19.46 -0.88 2.98
N GLU A 359 18.97 0.03 3.82
CA GLU A 359 18.27 1.23 3.35
C GLU A 359 19.12 2.08 2.41
N LYS A 360 20.37 2.38 2.81
CA LYS A 360 21.34 3.11 1.97
C LYS A 360 21.52 2.44 0.61
N THR A 361 21.81 1.14 0.63
CA THR A 361 22.00 0.35 -0.61
C THR A 361 20.74 0.37 -1.47
N GLY A 362 19.54 0.36 -0.86
CA GLY A 362 18.28 0.45 -1.57
C GLY A 362 18.11 1.78 -2.31
N TYR A 363 18.40 2.91 -1.69
CA TYR A 363 18.36 4.22 -2.36
C TYR A 363 19.47 4.38 -3.41
N GLU A 364 20.66 3.82 -3.16
CA GLU A 364 21.71 3.76 -4.16
C GLU A 364 21.29 2.92 -5.38
N LYS A 365 20.61 1.78 -5.15
CA LYS A 365 20.04 0.95 -6.22
C LYS A 365 19.02 1.73 -7.03
N PHE A 366 18.08 2.43 -6.40
CA PHE A 366 17.13 3.29 -7.11
C PHE A 366 17.83 4.29 -8.02
N HIS A 367 18.87 4.95 -7.50
CA HIS A 367 19.64 5.91 -8.30
C HIS A 367 20.37 5.25 -9.47
N GLN A 368 21.00 4.08 -9.26
CA GLN A 368 21.72 3.32 -10.32
C GLN A 368 20.80 2.95 -11.49
N ILE A 369 19.52 2.65 -11.22
CA ILE A 369 18.55 2.30 -12.25
C ILE A 369 17.77 3.50 -12.81
N GLY A 370 18.13 4.73 -12.40
CA GLY A 370 17.66 5.96 -13.02
C GLY A 370 16.66 6.79 -12.22
N ALA A 371 16.43 6.48 -10.95
CA ALA A 371 15.67 7.36 -10.06
C ALA A 371 16.52 8.51 -9.53
N LEU A 372 15.87 9.55 -9.03
CA LEU A 372 16.51 10.68 -8.35
C LEU A 372 17.19 10.20 -7.06
N LYS A 373 18.17 10.99 -6.60
CA LYS A 373 18.70 10.81 -5.24
C LYS A 373 17.75 11.42 -4.23
N PRO A 374 17.55 10.79 -3.05
CA PRO A 374 16.73 11.39 -2.01
C PRO A 374 17.37 12.69 -1.51
N GLY A 375 16.57 13.77 -1.45
CA GLY A 375 16.95 15.04 -0.85
C GLY A 375 16.73 15.05 0.66
N HIS A 376 15.69 14.38 1.12
CA HIS A 376 15.38 14.08 2.52
C HIS A 376 14.50 12.85 2.63
N ILE A 377 14.50 12.23 3.81
CA ILE A 377 13.77 11.00 4.07
C ILE A 377 12.81 11.20 5.24
N LYS A 378 11.52 10.93 5.02
CA LYS A 378 10.53 10.77 6.09
C LYS A 378 10.42 9.30 6.46
N THR A 379 10.35 9.02 7.76
CA THR A 379 10.25 7.65 8.27
C THR A 379 8.85 7.37 8.79
N CYS A 380 8.28 6.25 8.36
CA CYS A 380 7.00 5.70 8.81
C CYS A 380 7.20 4.39 9.56
N GLY A 381 6.16 3.94 10.27
CA GLY A 381 6.17 2.66 10.99
C GLY A 381 6.86 2.72 12.34
N GLY A 382 6.93 1.57 13.02
CA GLY A 382 7.44 1.49 14.40
C GLY A 382 8.88 1.96 14.58
N GLY A 383 9.73 1.75 13.57
CA GLY A 383 11.12 2.21 13.61
C GLY A 383 11.29 3.74 13.66
N ALA A 384 10.26 4.51 13.26
CA ALA A 384 10.25 5.97 13.38
C ALA A 384 10.24 6.46 14.83
N GLN A 385 9.85 5.61 15.78
CA GLN A 385 9.78 5.92 17.21
C GLN A 385 11.16 5.86 17.89
N ASN A 386 12.21 5.41 17.21
CA ASN A 386 13.56 5.32 17.75
C ASN A 386 14.41 6.53 17.27
N PRO A 387 14.60 7.57 18.12
CA PRO A 387 15.32 8.77 17.74
C PRO A 387 16.82 8.49 17.49
N LYS A 388 17.41 7.54 18.25
CA LYS A 388 18.83 7.18 18.08
C LYS A 388 19.04 6.50 16.71
N TRP A 389 18.13 5.63 16.31
CA TRP A 389 18.19 5.02 14.97
C TRP A 389 17.95 6.03 13.85
N THR A 390 17.07 7.00 14.07
CA THR A 390 16.84 8.11 13.12
C THR A 390 18.13 8.91 12.91
N GLU A 391 18.85 9.23 13.99
CA GLU A 391 20.13 9.94 13.93
C GLU A 391 21.23 9.10 13.25
N MET A 392 21.34 7.81 13.59
CA MET A 392 22.27 6.86 12.93
C MET A 392 22.04 6.84 11.39
N ARG A 393 20.80 6.76 10.96
CA ARG A 393 20.44 6.78 9.54
C ARG A 393 20.78 8.12 8.89
N HIS A 394 20.52 9.24 9.57
CA HIS A 394 20.92 10.55 9.10
C HIS A 394 22.43 10.63 8.83
N GLN A 395 23.25 10.15 9.77
CA GLN A 395 24.72 10.15 9.64
C GLN A 395 25.18 9.22 8.50
N LEU A 396 24.66 7.98 8.45
CA LEU A 396 25.07 6.97 7.48
C LEU A 396 24.68 7.34 6.03
N LEU A 397 23.48 7.86 5.84
CA LEU A 397 22.98 8.24 4.52
C LEU A 397 23.51 9.62 4.07
N ASN A 398 23.96 10.45 5.03
CA ASN A 398 24.31 11.84 4.82
C ASN A 398 23.15 12.65 4.18
N ILE A 399 21.92 12.38 4.61
CA ILE A 399 20.69 12.96 4.12
C ILE A 399 19.82 13.27 5.36
N PRO A 400 19.08 14.39 5.41
CA PRO A 400 18.14 14.66 6.49
C PRO A 400 17.08 13.55 6.63
N VAL A 401 17.03 12.91 7.78
CA VAL A 401 16.05 11.88 8.14
C VAL A 401 15.21 12.36 9.30
N LYS A 402 13.89 12.22 9.21
CA LYS A 402 12.96 12.57 10.28
C LYS A 402 11.74 11.65 10.29
N ALA A 403 11.07 11.51 11.44
CA ALA A 403 9.77 10.86 11.49
C ALA A 403 8.74 11.66 10.67
N ALA A 404 7.87 10.98 9.96
CA ALA A 404 6.72 11.61 9.31
C ALA A 404 5.71 12.06 10.40
N SER A 405 5.08 13.21 10.18
CA SER A 405 4.05 13.72 11.09
C SER A 405 2.75 12.93 11.00
N GLN A 406 2.47 12.40 9.81
CA GLN A 406 1.32 11.54 9.52
C GLN A 406 1.74 10.36 8.65
N THR A 407 1.17 9.18 8.95
CA THR A 407 1.52 7.92 8.30
C THR A 407 0.31 7.03 8.02
N GLU A 408 -0.86 7.40 8.55
CA GLU A 408 -2.08 6.60 8.41
C GLU A 408 -2.66 6.74 7.00
N ALA A 409 -2.89 5.60 6.32
CA ALA A 409 -3.43 5.58 4.97
C ALA A 409 -4.79 6.28 4.90
N SER A 410 -5.64 6.13 5.92
CA SER A 410 -6.92 6.84 6.00
C SER A 410 -6.79 8.37 5.97
N TYR A 411 -5.71 8.94 6.54
CA TYR A 411 -5.42 10.37 6.38
C TYR A 411 -5.04 10.71 4.94
N GLY A 412 -4.23 9.88 4.29
CA GLY A 412 -3.89 10.04 2.87
C GLY A 412 -5.13 9.98 1.96
N SER A 413 -6.06 9.07 2.24
CA SER A 413 -7.34 9.01 1.53
C SER A 413 -8.23 10.21 1.83
N ALA A 414 -8.18 10.77 3.03
CA ALA A 414 -8.87 12.04 3.32
C ALA A 414 -8.29 13.22 2.52
N LEU A 415 -6.96 13.26 2.32
CA LEU A 415 -6.31 14.22 1.42
C LEU A 415 -6.73 14.02 -0.04
N LEU A 416 -6.88 12.78 -0.51
CA LEU A 416 -7.44 12.49 -1.85
C LEU A 416 -8.87 13.01 -1.98
N ALA A 417 -9.71 12.81 -0.97
CA ALA A 417 -11.06 13.36 -0.94
C ALA A 417 -11.07 14.89 -0.95
N LEU A 418 -10.11 15.55 -0.29
CA LEU A 418 -9.98 17.01 -0.21
C LEU A 418 -9.60 17.62 -1.56
N HIS A 419 -8.54 17.13 -2.19
CA HIS A 419 -7.95 17.81 -3.35
C HIS A 419 -7.42 16.89 -4.47
N GLY A 420 -7.66 15.57 -4.38
CA GLY A 420 -7.10 14.59 -5.31
C GLY A 420 -5.58 14.60 -5.27
N LEU A 421 -4.95 14.50 -6.44
CA LEU A 421 -3.49 14.49 -6.59
C LEU A 421 -2.93 15.86 -7.05
N LYS A 422 -3.63 16.97 -6.77
CA LYS A 422 -3.19 18.32 -7.22
C LYS A 422 -1.79 18.70 -6.71
N SER A 423 -1.39 18.21 -5.56
CA SER A 423 -0.06 18.46 -5.00
C SER A 423 1.09 17.78 -5.75
N TYR A 424 0.78 16.90 -6.70
CA TYR A 424 1.71 16.13 -7.53
C TYR A 424 1.61 16.48 -9.02
N GLN A 425 1.02 17.64 -9.34
CA GLN A 425 0.86 18.16 -10.70
C GLN A 425 2.00 19.08 -11.12
#